data_648ddaca5291b9e49bbfa2983f3c332d
#
_entry.id   648ddaca5291b9e49bbfa2983f3c332d
#
_cell.length_a   1.000
_cell.length_b   1.000
_cell.length_c   1.000
_cell.angle_alpha   90.00
_cell.angle_beta   90.00
_cell.angle_gamma   90.00
#
_symmetry.space_group_name_H-M   'P 1'
#
loop_
_entity.id
_entity.type
_entity.pdbx_description
1 polymer ?
#
loop_
_entity_poly.entity_id
_entity_poly.type
_entity_poly.pdbx_seq_one_letter_code
_entity_poly.pdbx_strand_id
1 'polypeptide(L)'
;MKKSILLFILLLSPVIMQGQKDRYRIHSNIPYYEESIRKGDSYINERCVLDLYCPADTTGFATVIWFHGGGLTGGEKHIPNELKEKGLCVIAVNYRLHPRVHCPEYLKDAAAAVAWVFNHLKEYGGNTDQIFVSGHSAGAYLTGMLGLDKRWLRAHEIDADRIAGLFVLSGNAITHMTIRKERGIAETTPVIDEYATSFHVRPDTPPLFLMTGDRELEMLGRYEENAYFLRMLKLVGNRQAVLYEFDGYGHDMTAPAFPLMLKSIGEICNKKK
;
A
#
# COMPACT_ATOMS: atom_id res chain seq x y z
N MET A 1 0.25 -21.93 81.54
CA MET A 1 0.36 -21.00 80.39
C MET A 1 0.40 -21.87 79.16
N LYS A 2 -0.73 -21.99 78.38
CA LYS A 2 -0.80 -22.76 77.16
C LYS A 2 -0.59 -21.74 75.98
N LYS A 3 0.47 -21.93 75.19
CA LYS A 3 0.73 -21.14 73.98
C LYS A 3 -0.02 -21.78 72.80
N SER A 4 -1.03 -21.09 72.27
CA SER A 4 -1.69 -21.47 71.03
C SER A 4 -0.86 -20.98 69.85
N ILE A 5 -0.45 -21.92 68.99
CA ILE A 5 0.22 -21.63 67.72
C ILE A 5 -0.88 -21.54 66.66
N LEU A 6 -1.03 -20.34 66.10
CA LEU A 6 -1.95 -20.05 64.98
C LEU A 6 -1.23 -20.37 63.67
N LEU A 7 -1.66 -21.45 62.99
CA LEU A 7 -1.11 -21.85 61.71
C LEU A 7 -1.81 -21.09 60.57
N PHE A 8 -1.09 -20.15 59.95
CA PHE A 8 -1.58 -19.44 58.77
C PHE A 8 -1.37 -20.33 57.53
N ILE A 9 -2.44 -20.88 56.98
CA ILE A 9 -2.42 -21.57 55.72
C ILE A 9 -2.57 -20.52 54.60
N LEU A 10 -1.47 -20.24 53.89
CA LEU A 10 -1.48 -19.42 52.64
C LEU A 10 -2.08 -20.30 51.56
N LEU A 11 -3.31 -19.98 51.17
CA LEU A 11 -3.94 -20.54 49.97
C LEU A 11 -3.32 -19.80 48.71
N LEU A 12 -2.35 -20.44 48.09
CA LEU A 12 -1.86 -20.07 46.77
C LEU A 12 -2.96 -20.41 45.71
N SER A 13 -3.71 -19.42 45.32
CA SER A 13 -4.59 -19.55 44.14
C SER A 13 -3.71 -19.67 42.89
N PRO A 14 -3.94 -20.67 42.02
CA PRO A 14 -3.23 -20.72 40.75
C PRO A 14 -3.68 -19.52 39.90
N VAL A 15 -2.76 -18.59 39.61
CA VAL A 15 -2.95 -17.59 38.58
C VAL A 15 -2.94 -18.33 37.26
N ILE A 16 -4.11 -18.58 36.71
CA ILE A 16 -4.27 -19.04 35.33
C ILE A 16 -3.79 -17.88 34.47
N MET A 17 -2.56 -17.96 33.98
CA MET A 17 -2.10 -17.11 32.86
C MET A 17 -2.95 -17.49 31.66
N GLN A 18 -4.05 -16.75 31.45
CA GLN A 18 -4.77 -16.76 30.20
C GLN A 18 -3.80 -16.19 29.16
N GLY A 19 -3.25 -17.06 28.30
CA GLY A 19 -2.40 -16.62 27.20
C GLY A 19 -3.12 -15.53 26.41
N GLN A 20 -2.48 -14.39 26.28
CA GLN A 20 -3.00 -13.26 25.50
C GLN A 20 -3.12 -13.79 24.06
N LYS A 21 -4.35 -14.00 23.60
CA LYS A 21 -4.64 -14.48 22.25
C LYS A 21 -4.15 -13.42 21.28
N ASP A 22 -3.25 -13.77 20.36
CA ASP A 22 -2.75 -12.83 19.37
C ASP A 22 -3.91 -12.24 18.58
N ARG A 23 -4.09 -10.92 18.69
CA ARG A 23 -5.19 -10.19 18.02
C ARG A 23 -5.03 -10.13 16.52
N TYR A 24 -3.86 -10.49 16.00
CA TYR A 24 -3.52 -10.47 14.59
C TYR A 24 -2.80 -11.75 14.18
N ARG A 25 -3.03 -12.16 12.94
CA ARG A 25 -2.33 -13.28 12.30
C ARG A 25 -1.45 -12.77 11.18
N ILE A 26 -0.26 -13.39 11.07
CA ILE A 26 0.68 -13.12 9.97
C ILE A 26 0.70 -14.35 9.07
N HIS A 27 0.53 -14.11 7.77
CA HIS A 27 0.75 -15.10 6.71
C HIS A 27 1.84 -14.54 5.81
N SER A 28 2.99 -15.21 5.76
CA SER A 28 4.18 -14.68 5.10
C SER A 28 4.53 -15.42 3.82
N ASN A 29 5.13 -14.68 2.87
CA ASN A 29 5.66 -15.20 1.62
C ASN A 29 4.65 -15.96 0.76
N ILE A 30 3.42 -15.44 0.69
CA ILE A 30 2.38 -16.01 -0.16
C ILE A 30 2.65 -15.57 -1.60
N PRO A 31 2.85 -16.50 -2.54
CA PRO A 31 3.04 -16.17 -3.94
C PRO A 31 1.72 -15.69 -4.55
N TYR A 32 1.77 -14.61 -5.35
CA TYR A 32 0.60 -14.07 -6.00
C TYR A 32 0.50 -14.43 -7.51
N TYR A 33 1.48 -15.14 -8.04
CA TYR A 33 1.40 -15.78 -9.35
C TYR A 33 1.12 -17.27 -9.22
N GLU A 34 0.40 -17.80 -10.21
CA GLU A 34 0.15 -19.24 -10.34
C GLU A 34 1.44 -20.04 -10.49
N GLU A 35 1.44 -21.28 -10.04
CA GLU A 35 2.61 -22.17 -10.08
C GLU A 35 3.17 -22.35 -11.49
N SER A 36 2.31 -22.39 -12.50
CA SER A 36 2.68 -22.50 -13.91
C SER A 36 3.57 -21.35 -14.40
N ILE A 37 3.28 -20.13 -13.94
CA ILE A 37 4.07 -18.92 -14.24
C ILE A 37 5.38 -18.94 -13.46
N ARG A 38 5.33 -19.29 -12.17
CA ARG A 38 6.49 -19.32 -11.27
C ARG A 38 7.55 -20.34 -11.67
N LYS A 39 7.16 -21.48 -12.21
CA LYS A 39 8.10 -22.55 -12.65
C LYS A 39 9.04 -22.10 -13.76
N GLY A 40 8.66 -21.10 -14.55
CA GLY A 40 9.46 -20.56 -15.66
C GLY A 40 10.44 -19.46 -15.29
N ASP A 41 10.31 -18.86 -14.09
CA ASP A 41 11.11 -17.70 -13.69
C ASP A 41 11.42 -17.73 -12.18
N SER A 42 12.67 -18.01 -11.85
CA SER A 42 13.15 -18.05 -10.44
C SER A 42 13.04 -16.69 -9.75
N TYR A 43 13.09 -15.58 -10.51
CA TYR A 43 12.97 -14.24 -9.93
C TYR A 43 11.52 -13.91 -9.54
N ILE A 44 10.54 -14.47 -10.23
CA ILE A 44 9.14 -14.44 -9.78
C ILE A 44 9.01 -15.15 -8.42
N ASN A 45 9.61 -16.35 -8.27
CA ASN A 45 9.57 -17.06 -6.98
C ASN A 45 10.25 -16.29 -5.84
N GLU A 46 11.34 -15.58 -6.14
CA GLU A 46 12.08 -14.77 -5.18
C GLU A 46 11.30 -13.53 -4.74
N ARG A 47 10.72 -12.81 -5.71
CA ARG A 47 10.18 -11.46 -5.46
C ARG A 47 8.66 -11.35 -5.45
N CYS A 48 7.95 -12.19 -6.20
CA CYS A 48 6.51 -12.01 -6.38
C CYS A 48 5.72 -12.70 -5.26
N VAL A 49 5.95 -12.23 -4.04
CA VAL A 49 5.33 -12.71 -2.80
C VAL A 49 4.81 -11.55 -1.96
N LEU A 50 3.81 -11.84 -1.13
CA LEU A 50 3.22 -10.87 -0.22
C LEU A 50 3.08 -11.45 1.20
N ASP A 51 2.96 -10.55 2.19
CA ASP A 51 2.65 -10.90 3.58
C ASP A 51 1.33 -10.26 3.97
N LEU A 52 0.48 -11.01 4.68
CA LEU A 52 -0.74 -10.48 5.28
C LEU A 52 -0.57 -10.35 6.79
N TYR A 53 -0.97 -9.22 7.33
CA TYR A 53 -1.11 -8.94 8.75
C TYR A 53 -2.57 -8.56 9.01
N CYS A 54 -3.40 -9.53 9.41
CA CYS A 54 -4.85 -9.36 9.48
C CYS A 54 -5.40 -9.61 10.90
N PRO A 55 -6.49 -8.93 11.31
CA PRO A 55 -7.19 -9.23 12.55
C PRO A 55 -7.56 -10.71 12.65
N ALA A 56 -7.35 -11.31 13.82
CA ALA A 56 -7.57 -12.75 14.03
C ALA A 56 -9.01 -13.10 14.39
N ASP A 57 -9.70 -12.20 15.09
CA ASP A 57 -10.99 -12.47 15.75
C ASP A 57 -12.16 -11.67 15.15
N THR A 58 -11.94 -10.96 14.03
CA THR A 58 -12.97 -10.17 13.33
C THR A 58 -12.98 -10.48 11.85
N THR A 59 -14.13 -10.26 11.22
CA THR A 59 -14.31 -10.36 9.76
C THR A 59 -14.89 -9.07 9.20
N GLY A 60 -14.85 -8.91 7.88
CA GLY A 60 -15.37 -7.71 7.21
C GLY A 60 -14.46 -6.49 7.38
N PHE A 61 -13.23 -6.67 7.79
CA PHE A 61 -12.26 -5.59 7.97
C PHE A 61 -11.82 -4.97 6.63
N ALA A 62 -11.48 -3.67 6.69
CA ALA A 62 -10.82 -2.98 5.60
C ALA A 62 -9.38 -3.48 5.42
N THR A 63 -8.87 -3.40 4.19
CA THR A 63 -7.53 -3.90 3.85
C THR A 63 -6.74 -2.83 3.11
N VAL A 64 -5.49 -2.64 3.50
CA VAL A 64 -4.51 -1.79 2.82
C VAL A 64 -3.47 -2.67 2.13
N ILE A 65 -3.36 -2.57 0.82
CA ILE A 65 -2.25 -3.13 0.05
C ILE A 65 -1.14 -2.09 0.06
N TRP A 66 0.03 -2.46 0.60
CA TRP A 66 1.17 -1.59 0.78
C TRP A 66 2.33 -1.98 -0.13
N PHE A 67 2.73 -1.07 -1.01
CA PHE A 67 3.92 -1.20 -1.84
C PHE A 67 5.08 -0.40 -1.25
N HIS A 68 6.23 -1.04 -1.04
CA HIS A 68 7.44 -0.39 -0.54
C HIS A 68 8.06 0.57 -1.56
N GLY A 69 8.86 1.53 -1.08
CA GLY A 69 9.69 2.40 -1.90
C GLY A 69 10.97 1.72 -2.39
N GLY A 70 11.96 2.55 -2.78
CA GLY A 70 13.28 2.08 -3.22
C GLY A 70 13.55 2.27 -4.71
N GLY A 71 12.86 3.23 -5.35
CA GLY A 71 13.17 3.67 -6.72
C GLY A 71 12.97 2.61 -7.81
N LEU A 72 12.18 1.56 -7.58
CA LEU A 72 12.05 0.38 -8.44
C LEU A 72 13.36 -0.41 -8.60
N THR A 73 14.39 -0.11 -7.80
CA THR A 73 15.73 -0.72 -7.88
C THR A 73 16.12 -1.44 -6.59
N GLY A 74 15.37 -1.27 -5.52
CA GLY A 74 15.61 -1.86 -4.21
C GLY A 74 14.37 -1.84 -3.34
N GLY A 75 14.51 -2.25 -2.09
CA GLY A 75 13.44 -2.31 -1.10
C GLY A 75 12.88 -3.71 -0.89
N GLU A 76 12.21 -3.88 0.24
CA GLU A 76 11.58 -5.12 0.69
C GLU A 76 10.21 -4.86 1.28
N LYS A 77 9.30 -5.82 1.11
CA LYS A 77 7.98 -5.79 1.74
C LYS A 77 8.10 -5.72 3.26
N HIS A 78 7.34 -4.86 3.87
CA HIS A 78 7.24 -4.72 5.31
C HIS A 78 5.87 -4.20 5.69
N ILE A 79 5.38 -4.58 6.85
CA ILE A 79 4.17 -4.00 7.43
C ILE A 79 4.58 -2.73 8.18
N PRO A 80 4.14 -1.52 7.75
CA PRO A 80 4.41 -0.29 8.48
C PRO A 80 3.91 -0.38 9.93
N ASN A 81 4.75 -0.02 10.88
CA ASN A 81 4.39 -0.12 12.30
C ASN A 81 3.17 0.72 12.66
N GLU A 82 3.02 1.87 12.02
CA GLU A 82 1.92 2.81 12.21
C GLU A 82 0.56 2.25 11.78
N LEU A 83 0.56 1.24 10.89
CA LEU A 83 -0.64 0.55 10.43
C LEU A 83 -0.96 -0.72 11.23
N LYS A 84 -0.05 -1.16 12.11
CA LYS A 84 -0.30 -2.34 12.95
C LYS A 84 -1.36 -2.05 14.02
N GLU A 85 -2.18 -3.04 14.31
CA GLU A 85 -3.18 -3.01 15.38
C GLU A 85 -4.25 -1.91 15.23
N LYS A 86 -4.56 -1.51 13.99
CA LYS A 86 -5.55 -0.46 13.67
C LYS A 86 -6.94 -0.99 13.25
N GLY A 87 -7.22 -2.28 13.48
CA GLY A 87 -8.50 -2.90 13.11
C GLY A 87 -8.65 -3.18 11.61
N LEU A 88 -7.57 -3.07 10.84
CA LEU A 88 -7.51 -3.36 9.40
C LEU A 88 -6.47 -4.43 9.10
N CYS A 89 -6.58 -5.07 7.93
CA CYS A 89 -5.54 -5.92 7.41
C CYS A 89 -4.54 -5.07 6.59
N VAL A 90 -3.24 -5.36 6.72
CA VAL A 90 -2.19 -4.77 5.89
C VAL A 90 -1.53 -5.88 5.09
N ILE A 91 -1.45 -5.69 3.78
CA ILE A 91 -0.81 -6.64 2.86
C ILE A 91 0.42 -5.97 2.28
N ALA A 92 1.60 -6.41 2.70
CA ALA A 92 2.87 -5.89 2.21
C ALA A 92 3.33 -6.70 0.99
N VAL A 93 3.68 -6.02 -0.09
CA VAL A 93 3.94 -6.63 -1.39
C VAL A 93 5.38 -6.40 -1.82
N ASN A 94 6.08 -7.48 -2.20
CA ASN A 94 7.30 -7.43 -3.00
C ASN A 94 6.95 -7.51 -4.49
N TYR A 95 7.80 -6.93 -5.32
CA TYR A 95 7.70 -6.94 -6.77
C TYR A 95 9.12 -7.01 -7.36
N ARG A 96 9.26 -7.46 -8.61
CA ARG A 96 10.56 -7.54 -9.30
C ARG A 96 11.12 -6.14 -9.56
N LEU A 97 12.44 -6.02 -9.53
CA LEU A 97 13.17 -4.75 -9.51
C LEU A 97 14.12 -4.63 -10.71
N HIS A 98 14.31 -3.40 -11.17
CA HIS A 98 15.39 -3.04 -12.08
C HIS A 98 16.77 -3.26 -11.37
N PRO A 99 17.83 -3.69 -12.08
CA PRO A 99 17.92 -3.95 -13.53
C PRO A 99 17.56 -5.39 -13.94
N ARG A 100 17.15 -6.28 -13.01
CA ARG A 100 16.80 -7.66 -13.36
C ARG A 100 15.53 -7.75 -14.21
N VAL A 101 14.63 -6.76 -14.08
CA VAL A 101 13.52 -6.52 -15.00
C VAL A 101 13.47 -5.06 -15.40
N HIS A 102 12.76 -4.75 -16.48
CA HIS A 102 12.51 -3.41 -17.00
C HIS A 102 11.01 -3.09 -17.01
N CYS A 103 10.70 -1.79 -17.23
CA CYS A 103 9.32 -1.39 -17.49
C CYS A 103 8.75 -2.20 -18.66
N PRO A 104 7.55 -2.81 -18.52
CA PRO A 104 6.56 -2.60 -17.46
C PRO A 104 6.48 -3.74 -16.42
N GLU A 105 7.47 -4.61 -16.27
CA GLU A 105 7.34 -5.85 -15.49
C GLU A 105 6.93 -5.61 -14.02
N TYR A 106 7.50 -4.60 -13.34
CA TYR A 106 7.11 -4.28 -11.95
C TYR A 106 5.67 -3.73 -11.83
N LEU A 107 5.11 -3.13 -12.90
CA LEU A 107 3.69 -2.74 -12.96
C LEU A 107 2.78 -3.97 -13.11
N LYS A 108 3.20 -4.95 -13.94
CA LYS A 108 2.49 -6.23 -14.07
C LYS A 108 2.47 -6.99 -12.76
N ASP A 109 3.61 -7.02 -12.04
CA ASP A 109 3.72 -7.67 -10.74
C ASP A 109 2.79 -7.01 -9.70
N ALA A 110 2.79 -5.67 -9.65
CA ALA A 110 1.91 -4.93 -8.76
C ALA A 110 0.41 -5.18 -9.09
N ALA A 111 0.06 -5.25 -10.37
CA ALA A 111 -1.30 -5.57 -10.81
C ALA A 111 -1.71 -6.99 -10.42
N ALA A 112 -0.82 -7.97 -10.62
CA ALA A 112 -1.06 -9.36 -10.22
C ALA A 112 -1.27 -9.50 -8.71
N ALA A 113 -0.46 -8.78 -7.90
CA ALA A 113 -0.61 -8.77 -6.45
C ALA A 113 -1.96 -8.18 -6.01
N VAL A 114 -2.39 -7.05 -6.59
CA VAL A 114 -3.72 -6.46 -6.28
C VAL A 114 -4.84 -7.39 -6.70
N ALA A 115 -4.74 -8.00 -7.87
CA ALA A 115 -5.74 -8.96 -8.36
C ALA A 115 -5.83 -10.19 -7.44
N TRP A 116 -4.67 -10.72 -7.00
CA TRP A 116 -4.63 -11.81 -6.03
C TRP A 116 -5.42 -11.44 -4.77
N VAL A 117 -5.23 -10.23 -4.24
CA VAL A 117 -5.95 -9.76 -3.05
C VAL A 117 -7.45 -9.71 -3.30
N PHE A 118 -7.92 -9.17 -4.42
CA PHE A 118 -9.35 -9.14 -4.75
C PHE A 118 -9.97 -10.54 -4.81
N ASN A 119 -9.22 -11.54 -5.26
CA ASN A 119 -9.69 -12.90 -5.45
C ASN A 119 -9.67 -13.72 -4.15
N HIS A 120 -8.70 -13.48 -3.25
CA HIS A 120 -8.45 -14.33 -2.08
C HIS A 120 -8.77 -13.68 -0.72
N LEU A 121 -8.95 -12.36 -0.64
CA LEU A 121 -9.10 -11.65 0.63
C LEU A 121 -10.25 -12.19 1.50
N LYS A 122 -11.33 -12.67 0.89
CA LYS A 122 -12.47 -13.26 1.63
C LYS A 122 -12.08 -14.49 2.44
N GLU A 123 -11.12 -15.29 1.98
CA GLU A 123 -10.61 -16.48 2.68
C GLU A 123 -9.94 -16.11 4.01
N TYR A 124 -9.43 -14.87 4.10
CA TYR A 124 -8.80 -14.30 5.30
C TYR A 124 -9.76 -13.46 6.14
N GLY A 125 -11.04 -13.35 5.74
CA GLY A 125 -12.07 -12.62 6.48
C GLY A 125 -12.20 -11.14 6.12
N GLY A 126 -11.52 -10.63 5.10
CA GLY A 126 -11.59 -9.23 4.69
C GLY A 126 -12.79 -8.89 3.81
N ASN A 127 -13.10 -7.60 3.70
CA ASN A 127 -14.15 -7.05 2.85
C ASN A 127 -13.57 -6.57 1.52
N THR A 128 -13.95 -7.20 0.41
CA THR A 128 -13.44 -6.84 -0.93
C THR A 128 -13.96 -5.50 -1.45
N ASP A 129 -14.98 -4.89 -0.81
CA ASP A 129 -15.45 -3.55 -1.14
C ASP A 129 -14.69 -2.45 -0.37
N GLN A 130 -13.77 -2.85 0.52
CA GLN A 130 -12.96 -1.98 1.36
C GLN A 130 -11.46 -2.27 1.18
N ILE A 131 -11.02 -2.47 -0.06
CA ILE A 131 -9.62 -2.62 -0.43
C ILE A 131 -9.06 -1.25 -0.83
N PHE A 132 -8.03 -0.82 -0.11
CA PHE A 132 -7.28 0.41 -0.36
C PHE A 132 -5.89 0.04 -0.90
N VAL A 133 -5.38 0.82 -1.83
CA VAL A 133 -4.01 0.65 -2.34
C VAL A 133 -3.17 1.83 -1.93
N SER A 134 -2.00 1.57 -1.41
CA SER A 134 -1.07 2.59 -0.93
C SER A 134 0.37 2.18 -1.15
N GLY A 135 1.25 3.15 -1.08
CA GLY A 135 2.70 2.94 -1.11
C GLY A 135 3.44 4.25 -0.92
N HIS A 136 4.74 4.13 -0.73
CA HIS A 136 5.64 5.27 -0.60
C HIS A 136 6.61 5.32 -1.79
N SER A 137 6.91 6.52 -2.31
CA SER A 137 7.92 6.73 -3.37
C SER A 137 7.62 5.87 -4.61
N ALA A 138 8.48 4.92 -4.98
CA ALA A 138 8.24 3.97 -6.06
C ALA A 138 6.95 3.16 -5.86
N GLY A 139 6.63 2.74 -4.63
CA GLY A 139 5.37 2.07 -4.32
C GLY A 139 4.15 2.96 -4.51
N ALA A 140 4.28 4.26 -4.25
CA ALA A 140 3.23 5.24 -4.52
C ALA A 140 3.03 5.44 -6.03
N TYR A 141 4.11 5.43 -6.83
CA TYR A 141 4.01 5.42 -8.28
C TYR A 141 3.21 4.20 -8.78
N LEU A 142 3.52 2.99 -8.28
CA LEU A 142 2.75 1.78 -8.61
C LEU A 142 1.27 1.95 -8.23
N THR A 143 0.99 2.46 -7.02
CA THR A 143 -0.37 2.77 -6.55
C THR A 143 -1.13 3.67 -7.52
N GLY A 144 -0.52 4.78 -7.92
CA GLY A 144 -1.10 5.72 -8.88
C GLY A 144 -1.38 5.07 -10.23
N MET A 145 -0.41 4.37 -10.80
CA MET A 145 -0.56 3.68 -12.09
C MET A 145 -1.70 2.65 -12.06
N LEU A 146 -1.79 1.83 -11.03
CA LEU A 146 -2.85 0.80 -10.93
C LEU A 146 -4.25 1.41 -10.81
N GLY A 147 -4.38 2.54 -10.12
CA GLY A 147 -5.66 3.21 -9.94
C GLY A 147 -6.11 4.05 -11.11
N LEU A 148 -5.19 4.63 -11.88
CA LEU A 148 -5.50 5.56 -12.97
C LEU A 148 -5.56 4.87 -14.34
N ASP A 149 -4.60 4.02 -14.63
CA ASP A 149 -4.53 3.25 -15.87
C ASP A 149 -5.22 1.89 -15.71
N LYS A 150 -6.48 1.84 -16.08
CA LYS A 150 -7.33 0.65 -15.91
C LYS A 150 -6.79 -0.60 -16.64
N ARG A 151 -5.91 -0.47 -17.63
CA ARG A 151 -5.40 -1.62 -18.41
C ARG A 151 -4.69 -2.64 -17.56
N TRP A 152 -4.00 -2.20 -16.46
CA TRP A 152 -3.23 -3.08 -15.60
C TRP A 152 -4.11 -4.10 -14.86
N LEU A 153 -5.14 -3.62 -14.17
CA LEU A 153 -6.05 -4.49 -13.42
C LEU A 153 -7.04 -5.22 -14.34
N ARG A 154 -7.42 -4.60 -15.48
CA ARG A 154 -8.27 -5.25 -16.49
C ARG A 154 -7.62 -6.51 -17.07
N ALA A 155 -6.30 -6.57 -17.19
CA ALA A 155 -5.58 -7.77 -17.61
C ALA A 155 -5.80 -8.97 -16.66
N HIS A 156 -6.30 -8.72 -15.45
CA HIS A 156 -6.68 -9.70 -14.44
C HIS A 156 -8.19 -9.73 -14.17
N GLU A 157 -9.00 -9.19 -15.07
CA GLU A 157 -10.47 -9.11 -14.96
C GLU A 157 -10.97 -8.30 -13.76
N ILE A 158 -10.14 -7.40 -13.21
CA ILE A 158 -10.48 -6.48 -12.11
C ILE A 158 -10.70 -5.07 -12.67
N ASP A 159 -11.83 -4.45 -12.31
CA ASP A 159 -12.03 -3.02 -12.55
C ASP A 159 -11.31 -2.21 -11.47
N ALA A 160 -10.43 -1.29 -11.88
CA ALA A 160 -9.69 -0.43 -10.98
C ALA A 160 -10.61 0.45 -10.11
N ASP A 161 -11.84 0.75 -10.56
CA ASP A 161 -12.81 1.55 -9.81
C ASP A 161 -13.41 0.79 -8.60
N ARG A 162 -13.14 -0.51 -8.47
CA ARG A 162 -13.46 -1.28 -7.27
C ARG A 162 -12.54 -0.98 -6.10
N ILE A 163 -11.37 -0.35 -6.34
CA ILE A 163 -10.49 0.12 -5.26
C ILE A 163 -11.23 1.17 -4.43
N ALA A 164 -11.29 0.98 -3.12
CA ALA A 164 -12.04 1.86 -2.22
C ALA A 164 -11.37 3.24 -2.03
N GLY A 165 -10.06 3.34 -2.24
CA GLY A 165 -9.28 4.58 -2.21
C GLY A 165 -7.80 4.33 -2.48
N LEU A 166 -7.14 5.35 -2.99
CA LEU A 166 -5.72 5.35 -3.39
C LEU A 166 -4.96 6.35 -2.51
N PHE A 167 -3.90 5.89 -1.85
CA PHE A 167 -3.02 6.75 -1.05
C PHE A 167 -1.62 6.76 -1.65
N VAL A 168 -1.28 7.85 -2.32
CA VAL A 168 -0.04 8.04 -3.09
C VAL A 168 0.91 8.89 -2.25
N LEU A 169 1.80 8.25 -1.47
CA LEU A 169 2.73 8.92 -0.56
C LEU A 169 4.05 9.22 -1.29
N SER A 170 4.24 10.47 -1.68
CA SER A 170 5.42 10.96 -2.42
C SER A 170 5.69 10.16 -3.71
N GLY A 171 4.62 9.87 -4.50
CA GLY A 171 4.72 9.17 -5.78
C GLY A 171 5.09 10.08 -6.94
N ASN A 172 5.80 9.56 -7.96
CA ASN A 172 5.96 10.28 -9.23
C ASN A 172 4.61 10.41 -9.95
N ALA A 173 4.28 11.61 -10.37
CA ALA A 173 3.15 11.87 -11.25
C ALA A 173 3.54 11.83 -12.74
N ILE A 174 4.80 12.17 -13.06
CA ILE A 174 5.40 11.95 -14.38
C ILE A 174 6.00 10.54 -14.47
N THR A 175 6.46 10.13 -15.65
CA THR A 175 7.15 8.85 -15.87
C THR A 175 8.28 8.68 -14.87
N HIS A 176 8.26 7.56 -14.13
CA HIS A 176 9.17 7.31 -13.00
C HIS A 176 10.64 7.46 -13.40
N MET A 177 11.46 8.02 -12.50
CA MET A 177 12.88 8.31 -12.76
C MET A 177 13.66 7.08 -13.25
N THR A 178 13.41 5.90 -12.71
CA THR A 178 14.06 4.65 -13.14
C THR A 178 13.70 4.30 -14.57
N ILE A 179 12.44 4.47 -14.99
CA ILE A 179 12.01 4.22 -16.37
C ILE A 179 12.69 5.21 -17.33
N ARG A 180 12.82 6.48 -16.93
CA ARG A 180 13.56 7.48 -17.71
C ARG A 180 15.04 7.09 -17.84
N LYS A 181 15.66 6.64 -16.74
CA LYS A 181 17.02 6.13 -16.71
C LYS A 181 17.22 4.89 -17.60
N GLU A 182 16.29 3.93 -17.59
CA GLU A 182 16.27 2.76 -18.49
C GLU A 182 16.35 3.18 -19.99
N ARG A 183 15.81 4.36 -20.30
CA ARG A 183 15.75 4.92 -21.65
C ARG A 183 16.87 5.94 -21.94
N GLY A 184 17.83 6.11 -21.03
CA GLY A 184 18.92 7.08 -21.17
C GLY A 184 18.47 8.54 -21.04
N ILE A 185 17.32 8.80 -20.41
CA ILE A 185 16.78 10.16 -20.19
C ILE A 185 17.23 10.64 -18.80
N ALA A 186 17.74 11.88 -18.74
CA ALA A 186 18.17 12.48 -17.48
C ALA A 186 17.03 12.63 -16.46
N GLU A 187 17.36 12.52 -15.18
CA GLU A 187 16.37 12.64 -14.09
C GLU A 187 15.67 14.00 -14.03
N THR A 188 16.34 15.05 -14.51
CA THR A 188 15.80 16.42 -14.58
C THR A 188 14.94 16.67 -15.83
N THR A 189 14.90 15.71 -16.79
CA THR A 189 14.06 15.86 -17.98
C THR A 189 12.66 15.32 -17.70
N PRO A 190 11.61 16.14 -17.66
CA PRO A 190 10.25 15.65 -17.43
C PRO A 190 9.75 14.89 -18.66
N VAL A 191 9.11 13.73 -18.40
CA VAL A 191 8.44 12.92 -19.43
C VAL A 191 7.05 12.56 -18.93
N ILE A 192 6.05 12.82 -19.76
CA ILE A 192 4.66 12.39 -19.50
C ILE A 192 4.23 11.52 -20.68
N ASP A 193 4.28 10.23 -20.49
CA ASP A 193 3.84 9.22 -21.45
C ASP A 193 2.93 8.19 -20.77
N GLU A 194 2.63 7.10 -21.46
CA GLU A 194 1.76 6.03 -20.95
C GLU A 194 2.23 5.38 -19.62
N TYR A 195 3.44 5.67 -19.15
CA TYR A 195 3.98 5.25 -17.85
C TYR A 195 4.03 6.40 -16.83
N ALA A 196 3.31 7.49 -17.07
CA ALA A 196 3.09 8.56 -16.11
C ALA A 196 1.67 8.51 -15.55
N THR A 197 1.49 8.62 -14.24
CA THR A 197 0.14 8.66 -13.64
C THR A 197 -0.67 9.85 -14.16
N SER A 198 -0.02 11.00 -14.39
CA SER A 198 -0.65 12.20 -14.93
C SER A 198 -1.07 12.10 -16.41
N PHE A 199 -0.62 11.09 -17.14
CA PHE A 199 -1.12 10.80 -18.50
C PHE A 199 -2.55 10.23 -18.48
N HIS A 200 -2.92 9.52 -17.40
CA HIS A 200 -4.18 8.79 -17.25
C HIS A 200 -5.22 9.56 -16.44
N VAL A 201 -5.23 10.91 -16.52
CA VAL A 201 -6.24 11.73 -15.81
C VAL A 201 -7.64 11.39 -16.31
N ARG A 202 -8.58 11.19 -15.36
CA ARG A 202 -9.98 10.88 -15.65
C ARG A 202 -10.90 11.42 -14.55
N PRO A 203 -12.19 11.69 -14.85
CA PRO A 203 -13.10 12.32 -13.89
C PRO A 203 -13.56 11.36 -12.77
N ASP A 204 -13.54 10.08 -13.02
CA ASP A 204 -14.21 9.01 -12.27
C ASP A 204 -13.24 8.08 -11.54
N THR A 205 -12.08 8.59 -11.06
CA THR A 205 -11.14 7.78 -10.26
C THR A 205 -11.76 7.37 -8.93
N PRO A 206 -11.27 6.28 -8.29
CA PRO A 206 -11.44 6.09 -6.86
C PRO A 206 -10.99 7.33 -6.07
N PRO A 207 -11.45 7.55 -4.83
CA PRO A 207 -10.91 8.59 -3.95
C PRO A 207 -9.39 8.57 -3.95
N LEU A 208 -8.75 9.69 -4.33
CA LEU A 208 -7.31 9.78 -4.55
C LEU A 208 -6.70 10.81 -3.62
N PHE A 209 -5.81 10.34 -2.76
CA PHE A 209 -5.08 11.14 -1.78
C PHE A 209 -3.61 11.22 -2.21
N LEU A 210 -3.24 12.35 -2.82
CA LEU A 210 -1.86 12.68 -3.10
C LEU A 210 -1.26 13.29 -1.83
N MET A 211 -0.14 12.78 -1.38
CA MET A 211 0.53 13.21 -0.16
C MET A 211 2.01 13.42 -0.47
N THR A 212 2.53 14.61 -0.20
CA THR A 212 3.94 14.97 -0.44
C THR A 212 4.57 15.55 0.82
N GLY A 213 5.88 15.48 0.92
CA GLY A 213 6.62 16.34 1.84
C GLY A 213 6.51 17.81 1.46
N ASP A 214 7.17 18.65 2.23
CA ASP A 214 7.36 20.06 1.98
C ASP A 214 8.06 20.28 0.63
N ARG A 215 7.55 21.17 -0.19
CA ARG A 215 8.07 21.43 -1.54
C ARG A 215 9.53 21.82 -1.60
N GLU A 216 10.04 22.47 -0.53
CA GLU A 216 11.43 22.90 -0.45
C GLU A 216 12.37 21.76 0.06
N LEU A 217 11.81 20.69 0.63
CA LEU A 217 12.56 19.57 1.23
C LEU A 217 12.36 18.25 0.47
N GLU A 218 11.34 18.16 -0.38
CA GLU A 218 10.99 16.95 -1.14
C GLU A 218 11.98 16.71 -2.30
N MET A 219 12.01 15.48 -2.81
CA MET A 219 12.84 15.13 -3.96
C MET A 219 12.40 15.84 -5.24
N LEU A 220 13.38 16.30 -6.03
CA LEU A 220 13.32 16.70 -7.44
C LEU A 220 11.90 16.97 -8.01
N GLY A 221 11.28 18.10 -7.66
CA GLY A 221 10.00 18.51 -8.24
C GLY A 221 8.82 17.60 -7.90
N ARG A 222 8.93 16.76 -6.87
CA ARG A 222 7.89 15.82 -6.48
C ARG A 222 6.57 16.49 -6.11
N TYR A 223 6.64 17.60 -5.38
CA TYR A 223 5.46 18.38 -5.05
C TYR A 223 4.84 18.97 -6.34
N GLU A 224 5.65 19.57 -7.20
CA GLU A 224 5.20 20.22 -8.43
C GLU A 224 4.53 19.22 -9.39
N GLU A 225 5.10 18.01 -9.53
CA GLU A 225 4.49 16.92 -10.30
C GLU A 225 3.08 16.61 -9.80
N ASN A 226 2.91 16.46 -8.48
CA ASN A 226 1.64 16.13 -7.86
C ASN A 226 0.65 17.31 -7.88
N ALA A 227 1.13 18.54 -7.74
CA ALA A 227 0.31 19.75 -7.87
C ALA A 227 -0.22 19.92 -9.30
N TYR A 228 0.64 19.71 -10.30
CA TYR A 228 0.25 19.67 -11.71
C TYR A 228 -0.78 18.57 -11.97
N PHE A 229 -0.51 17.35 -11.49
CA PHE A 229 -1.40 16.21 -11.65
C PHE A 229 -2.79 16.48 -11.04
N LEU A 230 -2.85 17.00 -9.81
CA LEU A 230 -4.12 17.41 -9.20
C LEU A 230 -4.84 18.46 -10.06
N ARG A 231 -4.11 19.43 -10.61
CA ARG A 231 -4.71 20.45 -11.49
C ARG A 231 -5.34 19.83 -12.72
N MET A 232 -4.66 18.87 -13.36
CA MET A 232 -5.19 18.16 -14.52
C MET A 232 -6.43 17.34 -14.17
N LEU A 233 -6.42 16.62 -13.05
CA LEU A 233 -7.59 15.88 -12.55
C LEU A 233 -8.80 16.81 -12.35
N LYS A 234 -8.61 17.97 -11.74
CA LYS A 234 -9.68 18.97 -11.56
C LYS A 234 -10.22 19.51 -12.90
N LEU A 235 -9.36 19.72 -13.88
CA LEU A 235 -9.77 20.21 -15.20
C LEU A 235 -10.63 19.20 -15.96
N VAL A 236 -10.40 17.91 -15.80
CA VAL A 236 -11.26 16.86 -16.38
C VAL A 236 -12.52 16.56 -15.53
N GLY A 237 -12.74 17.32 -14.46
CA GLY A 237 -13.93 17.20 -13.61
C GLY A 237 -13.82 16.24 -12.43
N ASN A 238 -12.62 15.74 -12.12
CA ASN A 238 -12.43 14.89 -10.94
C ASN A 238 -12.66 15.71 -9.66
N ARG A 239 -13.51 15.20 -8.78
CA ARG A 239 -13.88 15.82 -7.49
C ARG A 239 -13.41 15.02 -6.28
N GLN A 240 -12.77 13.87 -6.49
CA GLN A 240 -12.36 12.95 -5.44
C GLN A 240 -10.85 12.98 -5.15
N ALA A 241 -10.08 13.74 -5.95
CA ALA A 241 -8.65 13.90 -5.75
C ALA A 241 -8.34 15.10 -4.86
N VAL A 242 -7.45 14.88 -3.89
CA VAL A 242 -6.92 15.90 -2.99
C VAL A 242 -5.40 15.79 -2.89
N LEU A 243 -4.72 16.90 -2.60
CA LEU A 243 -3.29 16.94 -2.33
C LEU A 243 -3.05 17.49 -0.94
N TYR A 244 -2.22 16.79 -0.18
CA TYR A 244 -1.70 17.22 1.12
C TYR A 244 -0.20 17.41 1.02
N GLU A 245 0.28 18.55 1.47
CA GLU A 245 1.67 18.89 1.67
C GLU A 245 1.97 18.88 3.16
N PHE A 246 3.04 18.19 3.57
CA PHE A 246 3.45 18.12 4.97
C PHE A 246 4.64 19.03 5.22
N ASP A 247 4.35 20.24 5.71
CA ASP A 247 5.33 21.27 6.03
C ASP A 247 6.42 20.75 6.98
N GLY A 248 7.68 21.03 6.65
CA GLY A 248 8.86 20.60 7.40
C GLY A 248 9.27 19.13 7.24
N TYR A 249 8.57 18.34 6.43
CA TYR A 249 8.93 16.95 6.12
C TYR A 249 9.48 16.82 4.71
N GLY A 250 10.61 16.13 4.56
CA GLY A 250 11.15 15.77 3.24
C GLY A 250 10.46 14.54 2.64
N HIS A 251 11.21 13.82 1.81
CA HIS A 251 10.70 12.64 1.10
C HIS A 251 10.14 11.55 2.02
N ASP A 252 10.70 11.38 3.22
CA ASP A 252 10.18 10.44 4.23
C ASP A 252 9.10 11.08 5.10
N MET A 253 7.96 11.41 4.47
CA MET A 253 6.80 12.05 5.08
C MET A 253 5.76 11.03 5.59
N THR A 254 6.11 9.78 5.72
CA THR A 254 5.17 8.71 6.08
C THR A 254 4.60 8.87 7.48
N ALA A 255 5.39 9.36 8.45
CA ALA A 255 4.95 9.56 9.83
C ALA A 255 3.70 10.46 9.95
N PRO A 256 3.63 11.68 9.36
CA PRO A 256 2.41 12.49 9.36
C PRO A 256 1.33 11.98 8.40
N ALA A 257 1.69 11.21 7.36
CA ALA A 257 0.74 10.71 6.38
C ALA A 257 -0.16 9.58 6.92
N PHE A 258 0.39 8.64 7.70
CA PHE A 258 -0.38 7.48 8.18
C PHE A 258 -1.59 7.86 9.06
N PRO A 259 -1.54 8.79 10.02
CA PRO A 259 -2.72 9.21 10.76
C PRO A 259 -3.83 9.77 9.85
N LEU A 260 -3.47 10.57 8.84
CA LEU A 260 -4.43 11.12 7.88
C LEU A 260 -5.02 10.02 6.99
N MET A 261 -4.20 9.07 6.54
CA MET A 261 -4.64 7.90 5.79
C MET A 261 -5.63 7.06 6.58
N LEU A 262 -5.34 6.72 7.84
CA LEU A 262 -6.22 5.96 8.73
C LEU A 262 -7.56 6.66 8.96
N LYS A 263 -7.54 7.99 9.17
CA LYS A 263 -8.75 8.81 9.28
C LYS A 263 -9.59 8.73 8.01
N SER A 264 -8.97 8.91 6.84
CA SER A 264 -9.66 8.88 5.54
C SER A 264 -10.26 7.50 5.23
N ILE A 265 -9.54 6.41 5.56
CA ILE A 265 -10.07 5.04 5.47
C ILE A 265 -11.33 4.89 6.32
N GLY A 266 -11.28 5.34 7.58
CA GLY A 266 -12.43 5.30 8.49
C GLY A 266 -13.65 6.06 7.94
N GLU A 267 -13.43 7.26 7.40
CA GLU A 267 -14.50 8.07 6.79
C GLU A 267 -15.12 7.40 5.55
N ILE A 268 -14.31 6.78 4.68
CA ILE A 268 -14.79 6.05 3.50
C ILE A 268 -15.59 4.81 3.90
N CYS A 269 -15.07 4.02 4.85
CA CYS A 269 -15.75 2.82 5.34
C CYS A 269 -17.09 3.13 6.01
N ASN A 270 -17.20 4.25 6.73
CA ASN A 270 -18.46 4.66 7.38
C ASN A 270 -19.52 5.18 6.40
N LYS A 271 -19.12 5.77 5.27
CA LYS A 271 -20.07 6.20 4.22
C LYS A 271 -20.69 5.03 3.44
N LYS A 272 -20.08 3.86 3.48
CA LYS A 272 -20.56 2.64 2.78
C LYS A 272 -21.43 1.74 3.67
N LYS A 273 -21.60 2.08 4.95
CA LYS A 273 -22.56 1.46 5.89
C LYS A 273 -23.90 2.16 5.80
#